data_a79ece88dcde67011784bd83191a82a3
#
_entry.id   a79ece88dcde67011784bd83191a82a3
#
_cell.length_a   1.000
_cell.length_b   1.000
_cell.length_c   1.000
_cell.angle_alpha   90.00
_cell.angle_beta   90.00
_cell.angle_gamma   90.00
#
_symmetry.space_group_name_H-M   'P 1'
#
loop_
_entity.id
_entity.type
_entity.pdbx_description
1 polymer ?
#
loop_
_entity_poly.entity_id
_entity_poly.type
_entity_poly.pdbx_seq_one_letter_code
_entity_poly.pdbx_strand_id
1 'polypeptide(L)'
;RGLGDVYKRQPFLDLVPLRSDDDTGIKLTPKHYAYLKISEGCNHRCSFCIIPSMRGDLVSRPVDEVLREAERLVRGGVRELLVVSQDTSAYGVDLRYAEREWRGRAWQTRMKALCEGLAELDAWARLHYVYPYPHVDEIIPLMAEGKLLPYLDIPFQHASPRILKLMKRPGAVDRTLERIQRWRAICPELTIRSTFIVGFPGETDAEFEALLDFLDEAQLDRVGA
;
A
#
# COMPACT_ATOMS: atom_id res chain seq x y z
N ARG A 1 27.92 17.46 7.21
CA ARG A 1 27.16 16.20 7.20
C ARG A 1 25.69 16.58 7.17
N GLY A 2 25.00 16.31 6.05
CA GLY A 2 23.61 16.71 5.85
C GLY A 2 22.63 15.77 6.58
N LEU A 3 21.40 16.24 6.81
CA LEU A 3 20.30 15.46 7.42
C LEU A 3 20.08 14.09 6.74
N GLY A 4 20.43 13.97 5.45
CA GLY A 4 20.34 12.71 4.72
C GLY A 4 21.22 11.57 5.27
N ASP A 5 22.34 11.88 5.93
CA ASP A 5 23.18 10.85 6.54
C ASP A 5 22.62 10.33 7.87
N VAL A 6 21.82 11.14 8.57
CA VAL A 6 21.17 10.75 9.83
C VAL A 6 20.04 9.74 9.53
N TYR A 7 19.29 9.97 8.46
CA TYR A 7 18.18 9.07 8.08
C TYR A 7 18.66 7.74 7.49
N LYS A 8 19.82 7.72 6.82
CA LYS A 8 20.46 6.49 6.33
C LYS A 8 20.99 5.58 7.44
N ARG A 9 21.14 6.12 8.66
CA ARG A 9 21.64 5.41 9.85
C ARG A 9 20.60 5.22 10.95
N GLN A 10 19.31 5.29 10.62
CA GLN A 10 18.30 5.01 11.64
C GLN A 10 18.34 3.53 12.00
N PRO A 11 18.51 3.20 13.29
CA PRO A 11 18.60 1.80 13.76
C PRO A 11 17.33 0.97 13.45
N PHE A 12 16.24 1.61 13.07
CA PHE A 12 15.03 0.93 12.62
C PHE A 12 15.19 0.17 11.29
N LEU A 13 16.15 0.55 10.44
CA LEU A 13 16.49 -0.20 9.23
C LEU A 13 17.34 -1.44 9.55
N ASP A 14 18.08 -1.40 10.68
CA ASP A 14 18.91 -2.51 11.13
C ASP A 14 18.12 -3.50 12.02
N LEU A 15 16.97 -3.07 12.58
CA LEU A 15 16.14 -3.89 13.48
C LEU A 15 15.16 -4.83 12.75
N VAL A 16 14.91 -4.59 11.47
CA VAL A 16 14.23 -5.53 10.59
C VAL A 16 15.20 -5.83 9.45
N PRO A 17 16.05 -6.83 9.55
CA PRO A 17 16.92 -7.19 8.46
C PRO A 17 16.05 -7.54 7.26
N LEU A 18 16.12 -6.71 6.22
CA LEU A 18 15.55 -7.01 4.89
C LEU A 18 16.25 -8.24 4.28
N ARG A 19 17.32 -8.67 4.92
CA ARG A 19 18.13 -9.84 4.58
C ARG A 19 18.64 -10.47 5.87
N SER A 20 18.19 -11.62 6.19
CA SER A 20 19.02 -12.65 6.82
C SER A 20 18.30 -13.97 6.85
N ASP A 21 19.02 -15.01 6.51
CA ASP A 21 18.70 -16.39 6.86
C ASP A 21 18.73 -16.63 8.38
N ASP A 22 19.07 -15.59 9.16
CA ASP A 22 19.11 -15.61 10.61
C ASP A 22 17.80 -15.11 11.22
N ASP A 23 17.10 -16.00 11.87
CA ASP A 23 15.80 -15.84 12.56
C ASP A 23 15.80 -14.93 13.82
N THR A 24 16.72 -13.96 13.93
CA THR A 24 16.97 -13.23 15.18
C THR A 24 16.31 -11.86 15.32
N GLY A 25 15.39 -11.51 14.43
CA GLY A 25 14.65 -10.26 14.52
C GLY A 25 13.70 -10.22 15.73
N ILE A 26 13.85 -9.21 16.61
CA ILE A 26 12.92 -9.00 17.74
C ILE A 26 11.70 -8.25 17.22
N LYS A 27 10.54 -8.90 17.31
CA LYS A 27 9.25 -8.27 17.03
C LYS A 27 8.88 -7.32 18.18
N LEU A 28 8.76 -6.01 17.87
CA LEU A 28 8.43 -4.98 18.87
C LEU A 28 6.92 -4.69 18.99
N THR A 29 6.11 -5.16 18.04
CA THR A 29 4.65 -4.97 18.09
C THR A 29 4.00 -5.95 19.09
N PRO A 30 2.78 -5.66 19.59
CA PRO A 30 1.99 -6.62 20.34
C PRO A 30 1.87 -7.97 19.62
N LYS A 31 1.67 -9.05 20.39
CA LYS A 31 1.76 -10.42 19.87
C LYS A 31 0.79 -10.69 18.69
N HIS A 32 -0.39 -10.06 18.70
CA HIS A 32 -1.47 -10.37 17.77
C HIS A 32 -1.31 -9.77 16.36
N TYR A 33 -0.47 -8.74 16.16
CA TYR A 33 -0.23 -8.20 14.81
C TYR A 33 1.25 -7.96 14.53
N ALA A 34 1.59 -7.87 13.25
CA ALA A 34 2.93 -7.50 12.80
C ALA A 34 2.87 -6.70 11.51
N TYR A 35 3.85 -5.81 11.33
CA TYR A 35 4.08 -5.17 10.04
C TYR A 35 4.85 -6.11 9.12
N LEU A 36 4.33 -6.28 7.91
CA LEU A 36 4.97 -7.04 6.83
C LEU A 36 5.40 -6.06 5.74
N LYS A 37 6.65 -5.68 5.75
CA LYS A 37 7.21 -4.76 4.78
C LYS A 37 7.56 -5.50 3.50
N ILE A 38 6.97 -5.09 2.37
CA ILE A 38 7.10 -5.79 1.07
C ILE A 38 8.05 -5.08 0.12
N SER A 39 8.23 -3.77 0.28
CA SER A 39 9.17 -2.98 -0.53
C SER A 39 9.62 -1.72 0.21
N GLU A 40 10.65 -1.05 -0.31
CA GLU A 40 11.15 0.24 0.16
C GLU A 40 11.25 1.20 -1.03
N GLY A 41 11.13 2.52 -0.76
CA GLY A 41 11.24 3.55 -1.78
C GLY A 41 10.01 3.68 -2.67
N CYS A 42 10.02 4.68 -3.56
CA CYS A 42 8.89 4.99 -4.43
C CYS A 42 9.35 5.65 -5.72
N ASN A 43 8.85 5.18 -6.86
CA ASN A 43 9.17 5.75 -8.18
C ASN A 43 8.32 6.97 -8.54
N HIS A 44 7.28 7.28 -7.75
CA HIS A 44 6.51 8.51 -7.96
C HIS A 44 7.34 9.75 -7.64
N ARG A 45 7.05 10.82 -8.34
CA ARG A 45 7.69 12.13 -8.18
C ARG A 45 6.62 13.18 -7.89
N CYS A 46 5.70 12.85 -6.96
CA CYS A 46 4.65 13.78 -6.55
C CYS A 46 5.29 15.06 -6.00
N SER A 47 4.79 16.23 -6.43
CA SER A 47 5.43 17.52 -6.16
C SER A 47 5.45 17.91 -4.68
N PHE A 48 4.60 17.32 -3.86
CA PHE A 48 4.51 17.52 -2.41
C PHE A 48 5.28 16.47 -1.58
N CYS A 49 5.90 15.46 -2.22
CA CYS A 49 6.40 14.28 -1.52
C CYS A 49 7.92 14.21 -1.55
N ILE A 50 8.54 14.09 -0.37
CA ILE A 50 9.98 13.98 -0.20
C ILE A 50 10.48 12.52 -0.16
N ILE A 51 9.59 11.56 -0.10
CA ILE A 51 9.93 10.13 0.08
C ILE A 51 11.00 9.62 -0.89
N PRO A 52 10.93 9.88 -2.21
CA PRO A 52 11.96 9.38 -3.13
C PRO A 52 13.36 9.92 -2.83
N SER A 53 13.47 11.15 -2.30
CA SER A 53 14.75 11.73 -1.89
C SER A 53 15.31 11.09 -0.62
N MET A 54 14.43 10.59 0.25
CA MET A 54 14.81 10.01 1.55
C MET A 54 15.03 8.50 1.47
N ARG A 55 14.22 7.79 0.67
CA ARG A 55 14.14 6.32 0.63
C ARG A 55 14.61 5.72 -0.69
N GLY A 56 14.88 6.56 -1.70
CA GLY A 56 15.28 6.11 -3.03
C GLY A 56 14.11 5.61 -3.87
N ASP A 57 14.46 4.98 -4.97
CA ASP A 57 13.53 4.34 -5.89
C ASP A 57 12.98 3.04 -5.29
N LEU A 58 11.89 2.55 -5.88
CA LEU A 58 11.24 1.30 -5.46
C LEU A 58 12.22 0.11 -5.51
N VAL A 59 12.31 -0.60 -4.39
CA VAL A 59 13.04 -1.87 -4.25
C VAL A 59 12.10 -2.87 -3.59
N SER A 60 11.57 -3.80 -4.37
CA SER A 60 10.68 -4.85 -3.89
C SER A 60 11.45 -6.04 -3.34
N ARG A 61 10.92 -6.65 -2.30
CA ARG A 61 11.38 -7.94 -1.82
C ARG A 61 10.79 -9.06 -2.68
N PRO A 62 11.53 -10.13 -2.99
CA PRO A 62 10.98 -11.30 -3.67
C PRO A 62 9.78 -11.88 -2.93
N VAL A 63 8.78 -12.35 -3.67
CA VAL A 63 7.50 -12.83 -3.08
C VAL A 63 7.70 -14.00 -2.12
N ASP A 64 8.64 -14.89 -2.40
CA ASP A 64 8.96 -16.04 -1.55
C ASP A 64 9.54 -15.63 -0.20
N GLU A 65 10.41 -14.60 -0.16
CA GLU A 65 10.94 -14.04 1.09
C GLU A 65 9.83 -13.44 1.95
N VAL A 66 8.93 -12.65 1.32
CA VAL A 66 7.80 -12.03 2.00
C VAL A 66 6.85 -13.08 2.56
N LEU A 67 6.50 -14.10 1.76
CA LEU A 67 5.58 -15.15 2.18
C LEU A 67 6.19 -16.05 3.28
N ARG A 68 7.50 -16.36 3.21
CA ARG A 68 8.18 -17.08 4.30
C ARG A 68 8.20 -16.28 5.61
N GLU A 69 8.43 -14.96 5.54
CA GLU A 69 8.35 -14.11 6.73
C GLU A 69 6.92 -14.09 7.30
N ALA A 70 5.92 -13.88 6.45
CA ALA A 70 4.51 -13.90 6.85
C ALA A 70 4.17 -15.24 7.56
N GLU A 71 4.58 -16.36 6.99
CA GLU A 71 4.37 -17.69 7.55
C GLU A 71 5.03 -17.85 8.94
N ARG A 72 6.28 -17.37 9.10
CA ARG A 72 6.95 -17.37 10.41
C ARG A 72 6.21 -16.54 11.44
N LEU A 73 5.77 -15.34 11.06
CA LEU A 73 5.00 -14.46 11.94
C LEU A 73 3.69 -15.12 12.39
N VAL A 74 2.95 -15.73 11.48
CA VAL A 74 1.69 -16.44 11.79
C VAL A 74 1.95 -17.65 12.70
N ARG A 75 2.97 -18.46 12.43
CA ARG A 75 3.39 -19.55 13.30
C ARG A 75 3.80 -19.06 14.70
N GLY A 76 4.37 -17.85 14.79
CA GLY A 76 4.70 -17.17 16.05
C GLY A 76 3.48 -16.61 16.81
N GLY A 77 2.26 -16.76 16.28
CA GLY A 77 1.00 -16.36 16.90
C GLY A 77 0.48 -14.99 16.46
N VAL A 78 1.01 -14.41 15.39
CA VAL A 78 0.44 -13.22 14.76
C VAL A 78 -0.90 -13.59 14.10
N ARG A 79 -1.91 -12.75 14.30
CA ARG A 79 -3.26 -12.91 13.76
C ARG A 79 -3.60 -11.89 12.69
N GLU A 80 -2.85 -10.79 12.62
CA GLU A 80 -3.04 -9.75 11.61
C GLU A 80 -1.69 -9.31 11.05
N LEU A 81 -1.56 -9.36 9.72
CA LEU A 81 -0.42 -8.87 8.96
C LEU A 81 -0.77 -7.51 8.34
N LEU A 82 -0.08 -6.48 8.78
CA LEU A 82 -0.18 -5.12 8.21
C LEU A 82 0.83 -5.01 7.07
N VAL A 83 0.35 -5.18 5.85
CA VAL A 83 1.19 -5.12 4.63
C VAL A 83 1.51 -3.66 4.34
N VAL A 84 2.78 -3.31 4.37
CA VAL A 84 3.24 -1.93 4.27
C VAL A 84 4.35 -1.75 3.25
N SER A 85 4.30 -0.61 2.56
CA SER A 85 5.37 -0.03 1.73
C SER A 85 5.04 1.45 1.47
N GLN A 86 5.83 2.16 0.68
CA GLN A 86 5.49 3.51 0.25
C GLN A 86 4.47 3.53 -0.91
N ASP A 87 4.42 2.45 -1.69
CA ASP A 87 3.41 2.18 -2.72
C ASP A 87 3.23 0.66 -2.85
N THR A 88 2.23 0.14 -2.15
CA THR A 88 1.94 -1.30 -2.11
C THR A 88 1.49 -1.84 -3.46
N SER A 89 0.82 -1.02 -4.26
CA SER A 89 0.34 -1.43 -5.57
C SER A 89 1.44 -1.54 -6.64
N ALA A 90 2.58 -0.86 -6.46
CA ALA A 90 3.73 -0.97 -7.36
C ALA A 90 4.62 -2.19 -7.07
N TYR A 91 4.28 -3.01 -6.09
CA TYR A 91 5.09 -4.16 -5.69
C TYR A 91 5.45 -5.07 -6.85
N GLY A 92 6.76 -5.31 -7.02
CA GLY A 92 7.34 -6.20 -8.01
C GLY A 92 7.62 -5.60 -9.38
N VAL A 93 7.22 -4.35 -9.63
CA VAL A 93 7.48 -3.66 -10.93
C VAL A 93 8.98 -3.60 -11.22
N ASP A 94 9.79 -3.27 -10.25
CA ASP A 94 11.25 -3.20 -10.35
C ASP A 94 11.90 -4.57 -10.60
N LEU A 95 11.29 -5.65 -10.12
CA LEU A 95 11.69 -7.03 -10.35
C LEU A 95 11.08 -7.63 -11.62
N ARG A 96 10.35 -6.83 -12.43
CA ARG A 96 9.65 -7.28 -13.64
C ARG A 96 8.75 -8.49 -13.39
N TYR A 97 8.13 -8.51 -12.19
CA TYR A 97 7.24 -9.58 -11.73
C TYR A 97 7.90 -10.97 -11.72
N ALA A 98 9.20 -11.04 -11.45
CA ALA A 98 9.96 -12.29 -11.42
C ALA A 98 9.26 -13.36 -10.57
N GLU A 99 9.29 -14.59 -11.06
CA GLU A 99 8.76 -15.74 -10.35
C GLU A 99 9.73 -16.25 -9.29
N ARG A 100 9.16 -16.73 -8.18
CA ARG A 100 9.87 -17.36 -7.06
C ARG A 100 9.05 -18.53 -6.54
N GLU A 101 9.72 -19.50 -5.94
CA GLU A 101 9.08 -20.69 -5.40
C GLU A 101 8.77 -20.54 -3.90
N TRP A 102 7.51 -20.79 -3.54
CA TRP A 102 7.08 -20.92 -2.15
C TRP A 102 6.11 -22.08 -2.03
N ARG A 103 6.32 -22.96 -1.04
CA ARG A 103 5.55 -24.19 -0.82
C ARG A 103 5.40 -25.06 -2.08
N GLY A 104 6.49 -25.23 -2.88
CA GLY A 104 6.49 -26.07 -4.08
C GLY A 104 5.69 -25.51 -5.26
N ARG A 105 5.27 -24.25 -5.21
CA ARG A 105 4.52 -23.57 -6.28
C ARG A 105 5.23 -22.28 -6.69
N ALA A 106 5.23 -21.99 -7.99
CA ALA A 106 5.74 -20.74 -8.54
C ALA A 106 4.76 -19.59 -8.29
N TRP A 107 5.28 -18.46 -7.81
CA TRP A 107 4.54 -17.24 -7.52
C TRP A 107 5.21 -16.06 -8.21
N GLN A 108 4.43 -15.20 -8.83
CA GLN A 108 4.95 -13.95 -9.36
C GLN A 108 5.13 -12.92 -8.24
N THR A 109 6.24 -12.17 -8.28
CA THR A 109 6.44 -11.03 -7.39
C THR A 109 5.57 -9.87 -7.85
N ARG A 110 4.27 -9.92 -7.54
CA ARG A 110 3.26 -8.89 -7.84
C ARG A 110 2.19 -8.85 -6.76
N MET A 111 1.51 -7.71 -6.64
CA MET A 111 0.54 -7.45 -5.58
C MET A 111 -0.53 -8.54 -5.48
N LYS A 112 -1.21 -8.88 -6.59
CA LYS A 112 -2.28 -9.89 -6.58
C LYS A 112 -1.78 -11.27 -6.11
N ALA A 113 -0.67 -11.75 -6.67
CA ALA A 113 -0.12 -13.05 -6.30
C ALA A 113 0.35 -13.08 -4.83
N LEU A 114 0.92 -11.97 -4.33
CA LEU A 114 1.23 -11.83 -2.90
C LEU A 114 -0.04 -11.94 -2.05
N CYS A 115 -1.11 -11.23 -2.42
CA CYS A 115 -2.40 -11.28 -1.71
C CYS A 115 -2.98 -12.69 -1.68
N GLU A 116 -2.93 -13.42 -2.81
CA GLU A 116 -3.35 -14.82 -2.89
C GLU A 116 -2.50 -15.72 -2.00
N GLY A 117 -1.18 -15.52 -1.95
CA GLY A 117 -0.28 -16.27 -1.06
C GLY A 117 -0.51 -15.97 0.42
N LEU A 118 -0.78 -14.71 0.78
CA LEU A 118 -1.13 -14.34 2.16
C LEU A 118 -2.46 -14.96 2.60
N ALA A 119 -3.40 -15.08 1.68
CA ALA A 119 -4.70 -15.72 1.93
C ALA A 119 -4.60 -17.23 2.26
N GLU A 120 -3.47 -17.88 1.94
CA GLU A 120 -3.20 -19.27 2.36
C GLU A 120 -2.76 -19.41 3.84
N LEU A 121 -2.54 -18.27 4.51
CA LEU A 121 -2.13 -18.24 5.91
C LEU A 121 -3.36 -18.01 6.82
N ASP A 122 -3.34 -18.61 8.01
CA ASP A 122 -4.40 -18.42 9.02
C ASP A 122 -4.21 -17.08 9.76
N ALA A 123 -4.30 -15.98 9.02
CA ALA A 123 -4.16 -14.62 9.53
C ALA A 123 -4.87 -13.60 8.63
N TRP A 124 -5.34 -12.52 9.22
CA TRP A 124 -5.86 -11.38 8.48
C TRP A 124 -4.73 -10.63 7.78
N ALA A 125 -4.92 -10.30 6.51
CA ALA A 125 -4.00 -9.43 5.76
C ALA A 125 -4.70 -8.10 5.46
N ARG A 126 -4.09 -7.00 5.92
CA ARG A 126 -4.54 -5.62 5.70
C ARG A 126 -3.55 -4.87 4.83
N LEU A 127 -4.05 -4.30 3.72
CA LEU A 127 -3.23 -3.53 2.80
C LEU A 127 -3.22 -2.05 3.17
N HIS A 128 -2.03 -1.46 3.26
CA HIS A 128 -1.83 -0.04 3.48
C HIS A 128 -1.14 0.63 2.29
N TYR A 129 -1.37 1.93 2.10
CA TYR A 129 -0.69 2.77 1.12
C TYR A 129 -0.82 2.26 -0.33
N VAL A 130 -2.04 1.96 -0.73
CA VAL A 130 -2.38 1.51 -2.09
C VAL A 130 -2.51 2.73 -3.00
N TYR A 131 -1.76 2.78 -4.09
CA TYR A 131 -1.96 3.79 -5.13
C TYR A 131 -3.07 3.34 -6.09
N PRO A 132 -3.95 4.24 -6.58
CA PRO A 132 -5.15 3.87 -7.34
C PRO A 132 -4.89 3.41 -8.79
N TYR A 133 -3.93 2.51 -9.01
CA TYR A 133 -3.73 1.90 -10.32
C TYR A 133 -4.91 1.01 -10.74
N PRO A 134 -5.14 0.82 -12.05
CA PRO A 134 -6.23 -0.03 -12.54
C PRO A 134 -6.19 -1.47 -12.00
N HIS A 135 -5.00 -2.06 -11.83
CA HIS A 135 -4.85 -3.44 -11.35
C HIS A 135 -5.22 -3.64 -9.86
N VAL A 136 -5.45 -2.56 -9.11
CA VAL A 136 -6.03 -2.65 -7.75
C VAL A 136 -7.44 -3.25 -7.81
N ASP A 137 -8.15 -3.09 -8.92
CA ASP A 137 -9.47 -3.69 -9.11
C ASP A 137 -9.42 -5.24 -9.01
N GLU A 138 -8.25 -5.85 -9.30
CA GLU A 138 -8.06 -7.31 -9.26
C GLU A 138 -8.06 -7.91 -7.83
N ILE A 139 -7.85 -7.09 -6.80
CA ILE A 139 -7.83 -7.58 -5.40
C ILE A 139 -9.19 -7.44 -4.70
N ILE A 140 -10.11 -6.65 -5.24
CA ILE A 140 -11.43 -6.47 -4.63
C ILE A 140 -12.21 -7.78 -4.50
N PRO A 141 -12.22 -8.67 -5.52
CA PRO A 141 -12.83 -9.99 -5.36
C PRO A 141 -12.23 -10.81 -4.21
N LEU A 142 -10.91 -10.73 -3.97
CA LEU A 142 -10.28 -11.44 -2.85
C LEU A 142 -10.78 -10.93 -1.49
N MET A 143 -11.10 -9.63 -1.40
CA MET A 143 -11.71 -9.05 -0.21
C MET A 143 -13.16 -9.54 -0.03
N ALA A 144 -13.95 -9.57 -1.10
CA ALA A 144 -15.31 -10.08 -1.07
C ALA A 144 -15.39 -11.58 -0.71
N GLU A 145 -14.37 -12.36 -1.09
CA GLU A 145 -14.23 -13.77 -0.74
C GLU A 145 -13.69 -14.00 0.68
N GLY A 146 -13.39 -12.95 1.45
CA GLY A 146 -12.82 -13.05 2.80
C GLY A 146 -11.35 -13.47 2.84
N LYS A 147 -10.66 -13.49 1.70
CA LYS A 147 -9.23 -13.81 1.59
C LYS A 147 -8.32 -12.68 2.08
N LEU A 148 -8.81 -11.45 2.05
CA LEU A 148 -8.18 -10.26 2.58
C LEU A 148 -9.20 -9.51 3.43
N LEU A 149 -8.74 -8.69 4.37
CA LEU A 149 -9.65 -7.76 5.02
C LEU A 149 -10.23 -6.79 3.98
N PRO A 150 -11.56 -6.53 4.04
CA PRO A 150 -12.24 -5.60 3.13
C PRO A 150 -11.90 -4.15 3.50
N TYR A 151 -10.63 -3.77 3.31
CA TYR A 151 -10.07 -2.50 3.70
C TYR A 151 -9.07 -1.99 2.67
N LEU A 152 -9.28 -0.77 2.18
CA LEU A 152 -8.35 -0.05 1.31
C LEU A 152 -7.91 1.26 1.96
N ASP A 153 -6.60 1.40 2.16
CA ASP A 153 -5.95 2.67 2.49
C ASP A 153 -5.36 3.25 1.19
N ILE A 154 -6.13 4.13 0.55
CA ILE A 154 -5.87 4.62 -0.80
C ILE A 154 -5.91 6.15 -0.85
N PRO A 155 -4.76 6.85 -0.73
CA PRO A 155 -4.72 8.30 -0.70
C PRO A 155 -5.04 8.89 -2.08
N PHE A 156 -6.25 9.41 -2.26
CA PHE A 156 -6.64 10.07 -3.51
C PHE A 156 -6.01 11.46 -3.67
N GLN A 157 -5.69 12.13 -2.57
CA GLN A 157 -5.02 13.44 -2.46
C GLN A 157 -5.89 14.64 -2.85
N HIS A 158 -6.68 14.58 -3.92
CA HIS A 158 -7.59 15.65 -4.36
C HIS A 158 -8.64 15.09 -5.32
N ALA A 159 -9.73 15.86 -5.56
CA ALA A 159 -10.76 15.55 -6.55
C ALA A 159 -10.58 16.30 -7.89
N SER A 160 -9.93 17.49 -7.89
CA SER A 160 -9.70 18.27 -9.10
C SER A 160 -8.64 17.64 -10.00
N PRO A 161 -8.95 17.35 -11.28
CA PRO A 161 -7.98 16.89 -12.27
C PRO A 161 -6.78 17.82 -12.45
N ARG A 162 -7.04 19.13 -12.40
CA ARG A 162 -6.00 20.15 -12.53
C ARG A 162 -5.02 20.10 -11.36
N ILE A 163 -5.53 20.03 -10.13
CA ILE A 163 -4.70 19.95 -8.93
C ILE A 163 -3.91 18.65 -8.93
N LEU A 164 -4.52 17.50 -9.23
CA LEU A 164 -3.80 16.22 -9.33
C LEU A 164 -2.69 16.23 -10.39
N LYS A 165 -2.89 16.95 -11.50
CA LYS A 165 -1.84 17.17 -12.49
C LYS A 165 -0.69 18.03 -11.94
N LEU A 166 -0.98 19.10 -11.20
CA LEU A 166 0.02 19.92 -10.51
C LEU A 166 0.77 19.11 -9.43
N MET A 167 0.07 18.22 -8.75
CA MET A 167 0.65 17.26 -7.80
C MET A 167 1.52 16.18 -8.48
N LYS A 168 1.55 16.12 -9.81
CA LYS A 168 2.18 15.04 -10.59
C LYS A 168 1.64 13.66 -10.21
N ARG A 169 0.31 13.56 -10.05
CA ARG A 169 -0.42 12.31 -9.78
C ARG A 169 -1.32 11.92 -10.97
N PRO A 170 -0.76 11.50 -12.11
CA PRO A 170 -1.55 11.03 -13.25
C PRO A 170 -2.29 9.74 -12.91
N GLY A 171 -3.47 9.55 -13.45
CA GLY A 171 -4.26 8.31 -13.32
C GLY A 171 -5.14 8.21 -12.08
N ALA A 172 -5.10 9.19 -11.16
CA ALA A 172 -6.01 9.19 -10.02
C ALA A 172 -7.37 9.82 -10.32
N VAL A 173 -7.54 10.46 -11.48
CA VAL A 173 -8.60 11.43 -11.75
C VAL A 173 -9.80 10.83 -12.45
N ASP A 174 -9.57 9.93 -13.42
CA ASP A 174 -10.67 9.48 -14.25
C ASP A 174 -11.49 8.39 -13.56
N ARG A 175 -12.76 8.73 -13.27
CA ARG A 175 -13.78 7.83 -12.76
C ARG A 175 -13.51 7.24 -11.37
N THR A 176 -12.87 8.00 -10.47
CA THR A 176 -12.65 7.52 -9.10
C THR A 176 -13.96 7.15 -8.41
N LEU A 177 -15.00 7.98 -8.54
CA LEU A 177 -16.34 7.70 -7.98
C LEU A 177 -16.94 6.42 -8.56
N GLU A 178 -16.91 6.25 -9.89
CA GLU A 178 -17.41 5.04 -10.56
C GLU A 178 -16.62 3.79 -10.10
N ARG A 179 -15.31 3.93 -9.84
CA ARG A 179 -14.49 2.82 -9.32
C ARG A 179 -14.90 2.46 -7.90
N ILE A 180 -15.06 3.44 -7.01
CA ILE A 180 -15.54 3.22 -5.63
C ILE A 180 -16.89 2.52 -5.65
N GLN A 181 -17.83 2.96 -6.49
CA GLN A 181 -19.15 2.34 -6.63
C GLN A 181 -19.03 0.88 -7.10
N ARG A 182 -18.20 0.60 -8.11
CA ARG A 182 -17.95 -0.77 -8.59
C ARG A 182 -17.30 -1.65 -7.51
N TRP A 183 -16.34 -1.12 -6.77
CA TRP A 183 -15.69 -1.85 -5.68
C TRP A 183 -16.69 -2.24 -4.60
N ARG A 184 -17.58 -1.31 -4.20
CA ARG A 184 -18.64 -1.59 -3.23
C ARG A 184 -19.71 -2.54 -3.77
N ALA A 185 -19.98 -2.51 -5.08
CA ALA A 185 -20.88 -3.49 -5.70
C ALA A 185 -20.32 -4.92 -5.64
N ILE A 186 -18.98 -5.08 -5.72
CA ILE A 186 -18.30 -6.39 -5.61
C ILE A 186 -18.12 -6.77 -4.12
N CYS A 187 -17.74 -5.82 -3.28
CA CYS A 187 -17.46 -6.01 -1.85
C CYS A 187 -18.24 -4.96 -1.03
N PRO A 188 -19.49 -5.21 -0.66
CA PRO A 188 -20.34 -4.25 0.06
C PRO A 188 -19.78 -3.81 1.42
N GLU A 189 -18.98 -4.64 2.07
CA GLU A 189 -18.34 -4.37 3.36
C GLU A 189 -17.02 -3.60 3.24
N LEU A 190 -16.64 -3.17 2.02
CA LEU A 190 -15.37 -2.51 1.77
C LEU A 190 -15.28 -1.17 2.52
N THR A 191 -14.37 -1.10 3.45
CA THR A 191 -13.97 0.13 4.15
C THR A 191 -12.88 0.84 3.37
N ILE A 192 -13.12 2.11 3.02
CA ILE A 192 -12.15 2.92 2.28
C ILE A 192 -11.66 4.07 3.17
N ARG A 193 -10.35 4.06 3.44
CA ARG A 193 -9.63 5.17 4.05
C ARG A 193 -8.89 5.96 2.98
N SER A 194 -8.98 7.28 3.05
CA SER A 194 -8.24 8.16 2.14
C SER A 194 -7.64 9.36 2.85
N THR A 195 -6.64 9.96 2.21
CA THR A 195 -6.04 11.22 2.65
C THR A 195 -6.09 12.21 1.50
N PHE A 196 -6.37 13.48 1.84
CA PHE A 196 -6.45 14.58 0.89
C PHE A 196 -5.49 15.70 1.32
N ILE A 197 -5.15 16.56 0.38
CA ILE A 197 -4.36 17.77 0.61
C ILE A 197 -5.24 18.94 0.20
N VAL A 198 -5.53 19.82 1.13
CA VAL A 198 -6.24 21.08 0.91
C VAL A 198 -5.26 22.26 0.98
N GLY A 199 -5.57 23.35 0.32
CA GLY A 199 -4.67 24.51 0.25
C GLY A 199 -3.43 24.26 -0.59
N PHE A 200 -3.48 23.31 -1.54
CA PHE A 200 -2.35 23.08 -2.44
C PHE A 200 -2.07 24.35 -3.27
N PRO A 201 -0.79 24.73 -3.49
CA PRO A 201 -0.45 25.96 -4.22
C PRO A 201 -1.16 26.06 -5.57
N GLY A 202 -1.98 27.10 -5.71
CA GLY A 202 -2.80 27.37 -6.89
C GLY A 202 -4.18 26.70 -6.89
N GLU A 203 -4.58 26.04 -5.81
CA GLU A 203 -5.96 25.59 -5.59
C GLU A 203 -6.91 26.80 -5.51
N THR A 204 -8.06 26.68 -6.11
CA THR A 204 -9.13 27.70 -6.09
C THR A 204 -10.26 27.28 -5.16
N ASP A 205 -11.07 28.24 -4.68
CA ASP A 205 -12.25 27.95 -3.86
C ASP A 205 -13.21 26.98 -4.58
N ALA A 206 -13.39 27.11 -5.89
CA ALA A 206 -14.23 26.21 -6.67
C ALA A 206 -13.70 24.77 -6.71
N GLU A 207 -12.39 24.58 -6.66
CA GLU A 207 -11.78 23.24 -6.61
C GLU A 207 -11.85 22.63 -5.21
N PHE A 208 -11.79 23.47 -4.19
CA PHE A 208 -12.04 23.04 -2.83
C PHE A 208 -13.51 22.61 -2.65
N GLU A 209 -14.48 23.39 -3.14
CA GLU A 209 -15.90 23.00 -3.13
C GLU A 209 -16.14 21.69 -3.90
N ALA A 210 -15.50 21.51 -5.07
CA ALA A 210 -15.59 20.26 -5.81
C ALA A 210 -14.96 19.06 -5.04
N LEU A 211 -13.98 19.30 -4.16
CA LEU A 211 -13.48 18.27 -3.27
C LEU A 211 -14.51 17.91 -2.19
N LEU A 212 -15.23 18.88 -1.63
CA LEU A 212 -16.31 18.62 -0.66
C LEU A 212 -17.44 17.81 -1.31
N ASP A 213 -17.88 18.21 -2.51
CA ASP A 213 -18.88 17.45 -3.27
C ASP A 213 -18.45 16.01 -3.53
N PHE A 214 -17.16 15.83 -3.91
CA PHE A 214 -16.59 14.50 -4.09
C PHE A 214 -16.63 13.66 -2.80
N LEU A 215 -16.31 14.25 -1.65
CA LEU A 215 -16.34 13.54 -0.36
C LEU A 215 -17.76 13.12 0.01
N ASP A 216 -18.73 14.00 -0.22
CA ASP A 216 -20.14 13.71 0.03
C ASP A 216 -20.66 12.59 -0.89
N GLU A 217 -20.25 12.56 -2.15
CA GLU A 217 -20.67 11.51 -3.09
C GLU A 217 -19.93 10.18 -2.87
N ALA A 218 -18.63 10.25 -2.59
CA ALA A 218 -17.78 9.06 -2.40
C ALA A 218 -18.10 8.28 -1.13
N GLN A 219 -18.71 8.91 -0.11
CA GLN A 219 -19.07 8.28 1.18
C GLN A 219 -17.92 7.45 1.77
N LEU A 220 -16.72 8.05 1.85
CA LEU A 220 -15.55 7.38 2.39
C LEU A 220 -15.68 7.16 3.90
N ASP A 221 -15.22 6.01 4.38
CA ASP A 221 -15.36 5.61 5.79
C ASP A 221 -14.40 6.36 6.71
N ARG A 222 -13.20 6.69 6.19
CA ARG A 222 -12.16 7.42 6.91
C ARG A 222 -11.49 8.43 6.00
N VAL A 223 -11.48 9.68 6.41
CA VAL A 223 -10.85 10.79 5.68
C VAL A 223 -9.88 11.51 6.59
N GLY A 224 -8.68 11.79 6.08
CA GLY A 224 -7.70 12.70 6.67
C GLY A 224 -7.36 13.82 5.67
N ALA A 225 -7.11 15.03 6.19
CA ALA A 225 -6.64 16.18 5.42
C ALA A 225 -5.48 16.85 6.15
#